data_be4dbd104421c36986a6ec8dad6a3a6c
#
_entry.id   be4dbd104421c36986a6ec8dad6a3a6c
#
_cell.length_a   1.000
_cell.length_b   1.000
_cell.length_c   1.000
_cell.angle_alpha   90.00
_cell.angle_beta   90.00
_cell.angle_gamma   90.00
#
_symmetry.space_group_name_H-M   'P 1'
#
loop_
_entity.id
_entity.type
_entity.pdbx_description
1 polymer ?
#
loop_
_entity_poly.entity_id
_entity_poly.type
_entity_poly.pdbx_seq_one_letter_code
_entity_poly.pdbx_strand_id
1 'polypeptide(L)'
;MSTTTHCESCGMSIETGPYCQYCVGPDGRLQDFDERLARMLQWQRRQHPGQSEAETLQQTLEYMATMPAWKDHPRVTSRARRSA
;
A
#
# COMPACT_ATOMS: atom_id res chain seq x y z
N MET A 1 -4.84 7.07 27.55
CA MET A 1 -5.41 6.43 26.38
C MET A 1 -4.46 6.57 25.19
N SER A 2 -3.97 5.47 24.72
CA SER A 2 -3.10 5.52 23.56
C SER A 2 -3.97 5.54 22.31
N THR A 3 -3.87 6.62 21.55
CA THR A 3 -4.48 6.68 20.24
C THR A 3 -3.51 6.06 19.25
N THR A 4 -3.85 4.88 18.77
CA THR A 4 -3.04 4.23 17.75
C THR A 4 -3.37 4.86 16.40
N THR A 5 -2.33 5.36 15.74
CA THR A 5 -2.46 5.91 14.40
C THR A 5 -2.07 4.81 13.41
N HIS A 6 -2.64 4.88 12.23
CA HIS A 6 -2.30 3.91 11.18
C HIS A 6 -1.54 4.60 10.05
N CYS A 7 -0.57 3.89 9.49
CA CYS A 7 0.18 4.37 8.35
C CYS A 7 -0.76 4.62 7.17
N GLU A 8 -0.72 5.81 6.60
CA GLU A 8 -1.60 6.17 5.50
C GLU A 8 -1.24 5.49 4.19
N SER A 9 -0.08 4.85 4.14
CA SER A 9 0.39 4.15 2.95
C SER A 9 0.11 2.64 2.99
N CYS A 10 0.35 1.99 4.14
CA CYS A 10 0.20 0.53 4.23
C CYS A 10 -0.78 0.05 5.31
N GLY A 11 -1.25 0.96 6.17
CA GLY A 11 -2.21 0.60 7.20
C GLY A 11 -1.62 0.02 8.48
N MET A 12 -0.31 -0.08 8.58
CA MET A 12 0.34 -0.58 9.79
C MET A 12 0.13 0.38 10.95
N SER A 13 -0.05 -0.18 12.17
CA SER A 13 -0.16 0.64 13.37
C SER A 13 1.16 1.34 13.66
N ILE A 14 1.09 2.64 13.91
CA ILE A 14 2.26 3.46 14.21
C ILE A 14 1.94 4.37 15.39
N GLU A 15 3.00 4.85 16.05
CA GLU A 15 2.82 5.73 17.21
C GLU A 15 2.71 7.19 16.83
N THR A 16 3.43 7.61 15.81
CA THR A 16 3.46 9.01 15.39
C THR A 16 3.58 9.11 13.88
N GLY A 17 3.16 10.25 13.36
CA GLY A 17 3.32 10.57 11.96
C GLY A 17 2.32 9.89 11.05
N PRO A 18 2.32 10.25 9.77
CA PRO A 18 1.38 9.68 8.81
C PRO A 18 1.85 8.36 8.19
N TYR A 19 3.15 8.05 8.23
CA TYR A 19 3.70 6.86 7.57
C TYR A 19 4.63 6.09 8.49
N CYS A 20 4.68 4.77 8.30
CA CYS A 20 5.60 3.92 9.03
C CYS A 20 7.01 4.01 8.42
N GLN A 21 7.99 3.48 9.15
CA GLN A 21 9.38 3.54 8.70
C GLN A 21 9.64 2.77 7.40
N TYR A 22 8.78 1.83 7.07
CA TYR A 22 8.94 1.03 5.85
C TYR A 22 8.36 1.70 4.60
N CYS A 23 7.60 2.76 4.79
CA CYS A 23 6.97 3.47 3.68
C CYS A 23 7.70 4.74 3.28
N VAL A 24 8.73 5.12 4.04
CA VAL A 24 9.51 6.31 3.75
C VAL A 24 10.93 5.93 3.36
N GLY A 25 11.54 6.79 2.55
CA GLY A 25 12.92 6.62 2.14
C GLY A 25 13.91 7.24 3.12
N PRO A 26 15.20 7.18 2.80
CA PRO A 26 16.23 7.72 3.69
C PRO A 26 16.10 9.22 3.96
N ASP A 27 15.41 9.93 3.08
CA ASP A 27 15.16 11.36 3.23
C ASP A 27 13.92 11.67 4.07
N GLY A 28 13.25 10.64 4.59
CA GLY A 28 12.05 10.79 5.40
C GLY A 28 10.78 11.05 4.60
N ARG A 29 10.87 11.03 3.28
CA ARG A 29 9.72 11.24 2.41
C ARG A 29 9.07 9.93 2.02
N LEU A 30 7.77 9.99 1.73
CA LEU A 30 7.03 8.83 1.27
C LEU A 30 7.69 8.27 0.01
N GLN A 31 7.80 6.94 -0.06
CA GLN A 31 8.35 6.27 -1.22
C GLN A 31 7.52 6.53 -2.47
N ASP A 32 8.17 6.41 -3.65
CA ASP A 32 7.44 6.47 -4.91
C ASP A 32 6.40 5.36 -4.97
N PHE A 33 5.35 5.62 -5.74
CA PHE A 33 4.30 4.62 -5.93
C PHE A 33 4.85 3.29 -6.41
N ASP A 34 5.73 3.30 -7.42
CA ASP A 34 6.28 2.07 -7.98
C ASP A 34 7.08 1.28 -6.96
N GLU A 35 7.88 1.96 -6.15
CA GLU A 35 8.64 1.30 -5.11
C GLU A 35 7.73 0.68 -4.05
N ARG A 36 6.73 1.44 -3.61
CA ARG A 36 5.79 0.96 -2.60
C ARG A 36 4.98 -0.21 -3.14
N LEU A 37 4.54 -0.13 -4.38
CA LEU A 37 3.80 -1.20 -5.03
C LEU A 37 4.63 -2.49 -5.09
N ALA A 38 5.90 -2.39 -5.48
CA ALA A 38 6.77 -3.55 -5.56
C ALA A 38 6.91 -4.26 -4.21
N ARG A 39 7.06 -3.48 -3.15
CA ARG A 39 7.20 -4.06 -1.81
C ARG A 39 5.90 -4.69 -1.32
N MET A 40 4.78 -4.06 -1.61
CA MET A 40 3.48 -4.61 -1.23
C MET A 40 3.16 -5.87 -2.03
N LEU A 41 3.59 -5.93 -3.30
CA LEU A 41 3.45 -7.14 -4.10
C LEU A 41 4.25 -8.30 -3.50
N GLN A 42 5.47 -8.04 -3.04
CA GLN A 42 6.27 -9.06 -2.40
C GLN A 42 5.59 -9.62 -1.16
N TRP A 43 5.00 -8.73 -0.37
CA TRP A 43 4.27 -9.13 0.83
C TRP A 43 3.07 -10.00 0.47
N GLN A 44 2.30 -9.59 -0.54
CA GLN A 44 1.12 -10.34 -0.99
C GLN A 44 1.50 -11.73 -1.48
N ARG A 45 2.61 -11.85 -2.21
CA ARG A 45 3.08 -13.15 -2.70
C ARG A 45 3.40 -14.09 -1.56
N ARG A 46 3.95 -13.58 -0.48
CA ARG A 46 4.25 -14.40 0.71
C ARG A 46 2.98 -14.86 1.40
N GLN A 47 1.97 -14.01 1.45
CA GLN A 47 0.71 -14.33 2.10
C GLN A 47 -0.15 -15.27 1.25
N HIS A 48 -0.03 -15.20 -0.06
CA HIS A 48 -0.87 -15.96 -0.98
C HIS A 48 -0.04 -16.57 -2.11
N PRO A 49 0.82 -17.54 -1.78
CA PRO A 49 1.77 -18.08 -2.79
C PRO A 49 1.11 -18.80 -3.95
N GLY A 50 -0.15 -19.19 -3.83
CA GLY A 50 -0.83 -19.90 -4.91
C GLY A 50 -1.52 -19.00 -5.92
N GLN A 51 -1.48 -17.68 -5.72
CA GLN A 51 -2.18 -16.76 -6.62
C GLN A 51 -1.34 -16.43 -7.85
N SER A 52 -2.03 -16.13 -8.95
CA SER A 52 -1.36 -15.65 -10.17
C SER A 52 -0.83 -14.24 -9.95
N GLU A 53 0.09 -13.81 -10.81
CA GLU A 53 0.62 -12.45 -10.76
C GLU A 53 -0.48 -11.42 -10.95
N ALA A 54 -1.42 -11.69 -11.86
CA ALA A 54 -2.53 -10.76 -12.12
C ALA A 54 -3.42 -10.60 -10.90
N GLU A 55 -3.74 -11.68 -10.21
CA GLU A 55 -4.55 -11.63 -9.00
C GLU A 55 -3.82 -10.90 -7.89
N THR A 56 -2.55 -11.18 -7.71
CA THR A 56 -1.73 -10.54 -6.69
C THR A 56 -1.69 -9.02 -6.92
N LEU A 57 -1.46 -8.61 -8.15
CA LEU A 57 -1.43 -7.19 -8.50
C LEU A 57 -2.77 -6.54 -8.26
N GLN A 58 -3.86 -7.19 -8.68
CA GLN A 58 -5.20 -6.64 -8.52
C GLN A 58 -5.54 -6.43 -7.04
N GLN A 59 -5.29 -7.44 -6.22
CA GLN A 59 -5.57 -7.34 -4.79
C GLN A 59 -4.72 -6.27 -4.11
N THR A 60 -3.47 -6.16 -4.51
CA THR A 60 -2.58 -5.14 -3.96
C THR A 60 -3.09 -3.74 -4.29
N LEU A 61 -3.50 -3.51 -5.53
CA LEU A 61 -4.02 -2.22 -5.94
C LEU A 61 -5.35 -1.89 -5.25
N GLU A 62 -6.20 -2.89 -5.08
CA GLU A 62 -7.45 -2.70 -4.34
C GLU A 62 -7.19 -2.31 -2.88
N TYR A 63 -6.21 -2.93 -2.27
CA TYR A 63 -5.81 -2.57 -0.91
C TYR A 63 -5.28 -1.15 -0.85
N MET A 64 -4.42 -0.77 -1.79
CA MET A 64 -3.87 0.58 -1.84
C MET A 64 -4.97 1.63 -2.08
N ALA A 65 -6.03 1.24 -2.76
CA ALA A 65 -7.16 2.15 -2.98
C ALA A 65 -7.89 2.51 -1.68
N THR A 66 -7.70 1.74 -0.62
CA THR A 66 -8.27 2.05 0.69
C THR A 66 -7.34 2.91 1.55
N MET A 67 -6.10 3.10 1.10
CA MET A 67 -5.11 3.85 1.87
C MET A 67 -5.16 5.33 1.50
N PRO A 68 -5.18 6.23 2.50
CA PRO A 68 -5.26 7.68 2.22
C PRO A 68 -4.19 8.20 1.28
N ALA A 69 -2.97 7.64 1.36
CA ALA A 69 -1.86 8.11 0.53
C ALA A 69 -2.02 7.77 -0.95
N TRP A 70 -2.74 6.68 -1.26
CA TRP A 70 -2.79 6.13 -2.61
C TRP A 70 -4.17 6.10 -3.25
N LYS A 71 -5.23 6.34 -2.49
CA LYS A 71 -6.60 6.18 -2.98
C LYS A 71 -6.91 7.01 -4.21
N ASP A 72 -6.25 8.16 -4.36
CA ASP A 72 -6.48 9.05 -5.50
C ASP A 72 -5.40 8.96 -6.58
N HIS A 73 -4.45 8.05 -6.40
CA HIS A 73 -3.39 7.89 -7.38
C HIS A 73 -3.96 7.33 -8.69
N PRO A 74 -3.59 7.91 -9.85
CA PRO A 74 -4.18 7.50 -11.13
C PRO A 74 -4.07 6.01 -11.43
N ARG A 75 -2.95 5.39 -11.10
CA ARG A 75 -2.77 3.97 -11.37
C ARG A 75 -3.66 3.10 -10.50
N VAL A 76 -3.93 3.55 -9.28
CA VAL A 76 -4.81 2.83 -8.36
C VAL A 76 -6.27 2.99 -8.78
N THR A 77 -6.71 4.21 -9.04
CA THR A 77 -8.09 4.47 -9.42
C THR A 77 -8.45 3.83 -10.74
N SER A 78 -7.53 3.83 -11.69
CA SER A 78 -7.75 3.23 -13.00
C SER A 78 -7.98 1.72 -12.89
N ARG A 79 -7.18 1.03 -12.06
CA ARG A 79 -7.32 -0.40 -11.86
C ARG A 79 -8.55 -0.76 -11.05
N ALA A 80 -8.85 0.02 -10.03
CA ALA A 80 -10.04 -0.23 -9.20
C ALA A 80 -11.31 -0.14 -10.02
N ARG A 81 -11.38 0.78 -10.97
CA ARG A 81 -12.53 0.91 -11.85
C ARG A 81 -12.73 -0.29 -12.76
N ARG A 82 -11.62 -0.90 -13.19
CA ARG A 82 -11.69 -2.05 -14.07
C ARG A 82 -12.18 -3.31 -13.38
N SER A 83 -11.99 -3.38 -12.08
CA SER A 83 -12.41 -4.56 -11.31
C SER A 83 -13.88 -4.51 -10.91
N ALA A 84 -14.52 -3.40 -11.10
CA ALA A 84 -15.92 -3.22 -10.69
C ALA A 84 -16.91 -3.83 -11.70
#